data_37b1b204526375c2a08f376b9854e9e9
#
_entry.id   37b1b204526375c2a08f376b9854e9e9
#
_cell.length_a   1.000
_cell.length_b   1.000
_cell.length_c   1.000
_cell.angle_alpha   90.00
_cell.angle_beta   90.00
_cell.angle_gamma   90.00
#
_symmetry.space_group_name_H-M   'P 1'
#
loop_
_entity.id
_entity.type
_entity.pdbx_description
1 polymer ?
#
loop_
_entity_poly.entity_id
_entity_poly.type
_entity_poly.pdbx_seq_one_letter_code
_entity_poly.pdbx_strand_id
1 'polypeptide(L)'
;KKKIIITFIIVMIIGSGALYNYTKKELLPLEDRGAYLVIGFTDEGSSFEYTQKRATDVEQRLIPLLKSENSPYNRFLMIVPGFGSDNSFLIIALLDNWKNRDQNSQVVMRQAIGKIVTVPQALAFPISPQSIRVSSYNKPVQMVIYGDTYEELKEIQTSVIGMLRRNRNLSRIESDYSTNKPEVKI
;
A
#
# COMPACT_ATOMS: atom_id res chain seq x y z
N LYS A 1 2.73 43.51 -37.67
CA LYS A 1 2.49 42.04 -37.82
C LYS A 1 3.61 41.19 -37.16
N LYS A 2 4.90 41.44 -37.45
CA LYS A 2 6.01 40.65 -36.88
C LYS A 2 6.10 40.74 -35.34
N LYS A 3 5.90 41.91 -34.75
CA LYS A 3 5.94 42.11 -33.30
C LYS A 3 4.83 41.30 -32.59
N ILE A 4 3.62 41.24 -33.15
CA ILE A 4 2.49 40.47 -32.59
C ILE A 4 2.83 38.95 -32.55
N ILE A 5 3.45 38.45 -33.65
CA ILE A 5 3.86 37.05 -33.71
C ILE A 5 4.90 36.71 -32.64
N ILE A 6 5.91 37.60 -32.51
CA ILE A 6 6.96 37.41 -31.49
C ILE A 6 6.38 37.43 -30.08
N THR A 7 5.49 38.38 -29.76
CA THR A 7 4.85 38.45 -28.47
C THR A 7 4.03 37.18 -28.19
N PHE A 8 3.29 36.68 -29.18
CA PHE A 8 2.53 35.44 -29.04
C PHE A 8 3.42 34.24 -28.74
N ILE A 9 4.56 34.09 -29.46
CA ILE A 9 5.52 33.03 -29.21
C ILE A 9 6.06 33.10 -27.77
N ILE A 10 6.44 34.28 -27.30
CA ILE A 10 6.95 34.47 -25.94
C ILE A 10 5.92 34.08 -24.90
N VAL A 11 4.66 34.50 -25.07
CA VAL A 11 3.56 34.11 -24.17
C VAL A 11 3.34 32.60 -24.15
N MET A 12 3.41 31.96 -25.32
CA MET A 12 3.29 30.49 -25.41
C MET A 12 4.43 29.76 -24.70
N ILE A 13 5.67 30.23 -24.84
CA ILE A 13 6.82 29.64 -24.15
C ILE A 13 6.70 29.78 -22.64
N ILE A 14 6.37 30.98 -22.15
CA ILE A 14 6.18 31.24 -20.72
C ILE A 14 5.00 30.40 -20.17
N GLY A 15 3.88 30.36 -20.90
CA GLY A 15 2.71 29.55 -20.54
C GLY A 15 3.03 28.04 -20.47
N SER A 16 3.77 27.52 -21.45
CA SER A 16 4.21 26.12 -21.45
C SER A 16 5.13 25.80 -20.27
N GLY A 17 6.06 26.69 -19.96
CA GLY A 17 6.96 26.53 -18.81
C GLY A 17 6.20 26.55 -17.48
N ALA A 18 5.24 27.44 -17.34
CA ALA A 18 4.37 27.48 -16.16
C ALA A 18 3.52 26.21 -16.03
N LEU A 19 2.89 25.76 -17.11
CA LEU A 19 2.12 24.50 -17.15
C LEU A 19 2.98 23.31 -16.78
N TYR A 20 4.18 23.21 -17.34
CA TYR A 20 5.11 22.11 -17.03
C TYR A 20 5.48 22.02 -15.55
N ASN A 21 5.66 23.17 -14.89
CA ASN A 21 5.94 23.21 -13.44
C ASN A 21 4.71 22.92 -12.59
N TYR A 22 3.53 23.27 -13.07
CA TYR A 22 2.27 23.07 -12.33
C TYR A 22 1.69 21.67 -12.50
N THR A 23 2.05 20.98 -13.59
CA THR A 23 1.56 19.63 -13.86
C THR A 23 2.24 18.63 -12.93
N LYS A 24 1.45 17.83 -12.24
CA LYS A 24 1.95 16.73 -11.41
C LYS A 24 2.72 15.75 -12.28
N LYS A 25 3.94 15.44 -11.87
CA LYS A 25 4.81 14.49 -12.56
C LYS A 25 4.66 13.10 -11.90
N GLU A 26 3.55 12.45 -12.14
CA GLU A 26 3.27 11.11 -11.64
C GLU A 26 3.44 10.11 -12.80
N LEU A 27 4.22 9.06 -12.57
CA LEU A 27 4.40 8.01 -13.58
C LEU A 27 3.13 7.18 -13.76
N LEU A 28 2.41 6.96 -12.65
CA LEU A 28 1.16 6.20 -12.60
C LEU A 28 0.21 6.88 -11.60
N PRO A 29 -0.79 7.63 -12.08
CA PRO A 29 -1.80 8.18 -11.20
C PRO A 29 -2.61 7.06 -10.53
N LEU A 30 -3.06 7.30 -9.30
CA LEU A 30 -3.94 6.38 -8.58
C LEU A 30 -5.29 6.29 -9.30
N GLU A 31 -5.54 5.16 -9.93
CA GLU A 31 -6.80 4.88 -10.63
C GLU A 31 -7.85 4.31 -9.68
N ASP A 32 -9.11 4.67 -9.92
CA ASP A 32 -10.23 4.01 -9.28
C ASP A 32 -10.66 2.80 -10.09
N ARG A 33 -10.19 1.63 -9.69
CA ARG A 33 -10.47 0.36 -10.37
C ARG A 33 -11.69 -0.39 -9.84
N GLY A 34 -12.48 0.24 -8.98
CA GLY A 34 -13.64 -0.41 -8.36
C GLY A 34 -13.26 -1.55 -7.42
N ALA A 35 -12.02 -1.56 -6.93
CA ALA A 35 -11.55 -2.55 -5.96
C ALA A 35 -10.37 -2.00 -5.17
N TYR A 36 -10.14 -2.54 -3.97
CA TYR A 36 -8.89 -2.42 -3.24
C TYR A 36 -8.54 -3.75 -2.57
N LEU A 37 -7.30 -3.92 -2.24
CA LEU A 37 -6.78 -5.10 -1.59
C LEU A 37 -6.41 -4.76 -0.15
N VAL A 38 -6.72 -5.61 0.80
CA VAL A 38 -6.19 -5.52 2.17
C VAL A 38 -5.16 -6.62 2.33
N ILE A 39 -3.90 -6.21 2.48
CA ILE A 39 -2.82 -7.12 2.82
C ILE A 39 -2.65 -7.09 4.32
N GLY A 40 -2.61 -8.26 4.94
CA GLY A 40 -2.39 -8.40 6.36
C GLY A 40 -1.27 -9.37 6.68
N PHE A 41 -0.64 -9.12 7.81
CA PHE A 41 0.44 -9.94 8.36
C PHE A 41 0.17 -10.18 9.85
N THR A 42 0.48 -11.38 10.28
CA THR A 42 0.61 -11.74 11.69
C THR A 42 2.10 -11.85 12.05
N ASP A 43 2.39 -12.11 13.32
CA ASP A 43 3.77 -12.29 13.77
C ASP A 43 4.45 -13.45 13.01
N GLU A 44 5.77 -13.33 12.81
CA GLU A 44 6.56 -14.39 12.21
C GLU A 44 6.47 -15.67 13.02
N GLY A 45 6.33 -16.82 12.34
CA GLY A 45 6.13 -18.11 12.99
C GLY A 45 4.70 -18.40 13.42
N SER A 46 3.75 -17.52 13.10
CA SER A 46 2.31 -17.79 13.30
C SER A 46 1.87 -18.99 12.47
N SER A 47 1.01 -19.83 13.06
CA SER A 47 0.40 -20.94 12.32
C SER A 47 -0.64 -20.45 11.32
N PHE A 48 -0.94 -21.27 10.34
CA PHE A 48 -2.01 -21.05 9.37
C PHE A 48 -3.35 -20.73 10.04
N GLU A 49 -3.75 -21.53 11.04
CA GLU A 49 -5.02 -21.38 11.73
C GLU A 49 -5.09 -20.05 12.50
N TYR A 50 -3.97 -19.64 13.08
CA TYR A 50 -3.88 -18.35 13.76
C TYR A 50 -4.04 -17.19 12.78
N THR A 51 -3.31 -17.25 11.65
CA THR A 51 -3.40 -16.23 10.58
C THR A 51 -4.80 -16.17 10.00
N GLN A 52 -5.44 -17.32 9.77
CA GLN A 52 -6.82 -17.40 9.31
C GLN A 52 -7.78 -16.72 10.29
N LYS A 53 -7.65 -16.97 11.59
CA LYS A 53 -8.46 -16.32 12.61
C LYS A 53 -8.30 -14.81 12.59
N ARG A 54 -7.07 -14.31 12.49
CA ARG A 54 -6.81 -12.85 12.40
C ARG A 54 -7.36 -12.25 11.12
N ALA A 55 -7.26 -12.95 10.00
CA ALA A 55 -7.86 -12.52 8.73
C ALA A 55 -9.40 -12.42 8.83
N THR A 56 -10.04 -13.40 9.49
CA THR A 56 -11.48 -13.36 9.77
C THR A 56 -11.85 -12.19 10.68
N ASP A 57 -11.06 -11.87 11.70
CA ASP A 57 -11.30 -10.71 12.56
C ASP A 57 -11.24 -9.39 11.75
N VAL A 58 -10.29 -9.27 10.81
CA VAL A 58 -10.20 -8.12 9.90
C VAL A 58 -11.42 -8.05 8.99
N GLU A 59 -11.84 -9.18 8.40
CA GLU A 59 -13.03 -9.25 7.54
C GLU A 59 -14.28 -8.82 8.30
N GLN A 60 -14.48 -9.34 9.53
CA GLN A 60 -15.64 -8.98 10.36
C GLN A 60 -15.74 -7.49 10.66
N ARG A 61 -14.61 -6.79 10.76
CA ARG A 61 -14.57 -5.32 10.90
C ARG A 61 -15.01 -4.58 9.65
N LEU A 62 -14.86 -5.21 8.48
CA LEU A 62 -15.25 -4.64 7.19
C LEU A 62 -16.68 -4.98 6.79
N ILE A 63 -17.24 -6.12 7.25
CA ILE A 63 -18.60 -6.58 6.92
C ILE A 63 -19.68 -5.51 7.19
N PRO A 64 -19.66 -4.73 8.29
CA PRO A 64 -20.66 -3.70 8.51
C PRO A 64 -20.74 -2.63 7.44
N LEU A 65 -19.64 -2.43 6.69
CA LEU A 65 -19.59 -1.49 5.57
C LEU A 65 -20.42 -1.99 4.36
N LEU A 66 -20.69 -3.29 4.24
CA LEU A 66 -21.52 -3.88 3.19
C LEU A 66 -23.03 -3.66 3.38
N LYS A 67 -23.49 -3.41 4.61
CA LYS A 67 -24.91 -3.40 4.98
C LYS A 67 -25.58 -2.04 4.91
N SER A 68 -24.88 -0.99 4.46
CA SER A 68 -25.44 0.35 4.32
C SER A 68 -26.17 0.48 2.98
N GLU A 69 -27.36 1.10 2.96
CA GLU A 69 -28.12 1.36 1.73
C GLU A 69 -27.30 2.15 0.67
N ASN A 70 -26.37 2.99 1.14
CA ASN A 70 -25.46 3.76 0.29
C ASN A 70 -24.02 3.25 0.36
N SER A 71 -23.83 1.97 0.64
CA SER A 71 -22.49 1.40 0.74
C SER A 71 -21.82 1.33 -0.64
N PRO A 72 -20.61 1.84 -0.78
CA PRO A 72 -19.85 1.71 -2.02
C PRO A 72 -19.30 0.30 -2.23
N TYR A 73 -19.48 -0.59 -1.27
CA TYR A 73 -18.96 -1.96 -1.34
C TYR A 73 -19.96 -2.90 -2.02
N ASN A 74 -19.44 -3.79 -2.84
CA ASN A 74 -20.21 -4.85 -3.48
C ASN A 74 -20.05 -6.18 -2.72
N ARG A 75 -18.79 -6.62 -2.55
CA ARG A 75 -18.47 -7.88 -1.86
C ARG A 75 -17.04 -7.93 -1.39
N PHE A 76 -16.75 -8.79 -0.41
CA PHE A 76 -15.40 -9.19 -0.05
C PHE A 76 -15.11 -10.62 -0.49
N LEU A 77 -13.88 -10.85 -0.90
CA LEU A 77 -13.32 -12.17 -1.10
C LEU A 77 -12.04 -12.26 -0.26
N MET A 78 -12.03 -13.17 0.70
CA MET A 78 -10.87 -13.41 1.54
C MET A 78 -10.05 -14.57 0.97
N ILE A 79 -8.76 -14.36 0.84
CA ILE A 79 -7.80 -15.41 0.48
C ILE A 79 -6.83 -15.56 1.65
N VAL A 80 -6.80 -16.74 2.24
CA VAL A 80 -5.97 -17.10 3.39
C VAL A 80 -5.36 -18.47 3.16
N PRO A 81 -4.19 -18.67 3.63
CA PRO A 81 -2.94 -17.94 3.62
C PRO A 81 -2.26 -18.08 2.27
N GLY A 82 -1.03 -17.66 2.12
CA GLY A 82 -0.26 -17.99 0.93
C GLY A 82 -0.09 -16.83 -0.03
N PHE A 83 -0.39 -15.63 0.40
CA PHE A 83 0.05 -14.45 -0.33
C PHE A 83 1.53 -14.18 -0.02
N GLY A 84 2.35 -15.23 -0.13
CA GLY A 84 3.80 -15.19 0.06
C GLY A 84 4.32 -15.94 1.29
N SER A 85 3.55 -16.10 2.36
CA SER A 85 3.95 -16.81 3.59
C SER A 85 2.75 -17.20 4.45
N ASP A 86 2.90 -18.19 5.34
CA ASP A 86 1.84 -18.69 6.23
C ASP A 86 1.31 -17.63 7.20
N ASN A 87 2.10 -16.61 7.49
CA ASN A 87 1.74 -15.50 8.35
C ASN A 87 1.13 -14.30 7.61
N SER A 88 0.76 -14.46 6.34
CA SER A 88 0.14 -13.39 5.55
C SER A 88 -1.24 -13.75 5.02
N PHE A 89 -2.06 -12.75 4.78
CA PHE A 89 -3.40 -12.92 4.20
C PHE A 89 -3.75 -11.77 3.25
N LEU A 90 -4.68 -12.04 2.36
CA LEU A 90 -5.20 -11.08 1.40
C LEU A 90 -6.71 -11.06 1.46
N ILE A 91 -7.31 -9.87 1.56
CA ILE A 91 -8.74 -9.64 1.38
C ILE A 91 -8.93 -8.73 0.17
N ILE A 92 -9.80 -9.13 -0.74
CA ILE A 92 -10.16 -8.34 -1.92
C ILE A 92 -11.51 -7.69 -1.65
N ALA A 93 -11.54 -6.37 -1.60
CA ALA A 93 -12.77 -5.60 -1.48
C ALA A 93 -13.18 -5.10 -2.86
N LEU A 94 -14.32 -5.58 -3.35
CA LEU A 94 -14.93 -5.12 -4.58
C LEU A 94 -15.94 -4.04 -4.28
N LEU A 95 -15.82 -2.93 -4.99
CA LEU A 95 -16.73 -1.80 -4.90
C LEU A 95 -17.80 -1.90 -5.97
N ASP A 96 -18.92 -1.23 -5.74
CA ASP A 96 -19.95 -1.12 -6.75
C ASP A 96 -19.47 -0.30 -7.95
N ASN A 97 -20.25 -0.34 -9.02
CA ASN A 97 -19.93 0.42 -10.23
C ASN A 97 -19.78 1.91 -9.88
N TRP A 98 -18.80 2.57 -10.49
CA TRP A 98 -18.52 3.99 -10.28
C TRP A 98 -19.75 4.89 -10.52
N LYS A 99 -20.72 4.46 -11.33
CA LYS A 99 -22.00 5.18 -11.58
C LYS A 99 -22.96 5.12 -10.39
N ASN A 100 -22.81 4.11 -9.52
CA ASN A 100 -23.72 3.84 -8.40
C ASN A 100 -23.14 4.28 -7.06
N ARG A 101 -21.97 4.92 -7.04
CA ARG A 101 -21.30 5.34 -5.81
C ARG A 101 -20.74 6.76 -5.94
N ASP A 102 -20.89 7.54 -4.88
CA ASP A 102 -20.39 8.92 -4.81
C ASP A 102 -18.92 9.00 -4.36
N GLN A 103 -18.37 7.88 -3.84
CA GLN A 103 -17.03 7.84 -3.28
C GLN A 103 -16.07 7.06 -4.18
N ASN A 104 -14.89 7.60 -4.41
CA ASN A 104 -13.84 6.87 -5.10
C ASN A 104 -13.16 5.83 -4.18
N SER A 105 -12.42 4.88 -4.78
CA SER A 105 -11.77 3.80 -4.04
C SER A 105 -10.80 4.28 -2.97
N GLN A 106 -10.12 5.42 -3.17
CA GLN A 106 -9.19 5.97 -2.18
C GLN A 106 -9.90 6.50 -0.93
N VAL A 107 -11.09 7.10 -1.08
CA VAL A 107 -11.91 7.54 0.06
C VAL A 107 -12.40 6.35 0.85
N VAL A 108 -12.90 5.32 0.15
CA VAL A 108 -13.36 4.07 0.77
C VAL A 108 -12.23 3.35 1.50
N MET A 109 -11.03 3.27 0.90
CA MET A 109 -9.85 2.70 1.56
C MET A 109 -9.50 3.43 2.86
N ARG A 110 -9.55 4.77 2.89
CA ARG A 110 -9.29 5.52 4.13
C ARG A 110 -10.29 5.21 5.22
N GLN A 111 -11.57 5.01 4.89
CA GLN A 111 -12.58 4.58 5.85
C GLN A 111 -12.30 3.16 6.36
N ALA A 112 -11.87 2.26 5.48
CA ALA A 112 -11.49 0.91 5.84
C ALA A 112 -10.30 0.88 6.82
N ILE A 113 -9.27 1.72 6.62
CA ILE A 113 -8.12 1.83 7.54
C ILE A 113 -8.59 2.05 8.98
N GLY A 114 -9.51 3.00 9.20
CA GLY A 114 -10.02 3.30 10.54
C GLY A 114 -10.70 2.11 11.23
N LYS A 115 -11.18 1.13 10.47
CA LYS A 115 -11.82 -0.09 11.01
C LYS A 115 -10.82 -1.21 11.30
N ILE A 116 -9.84 -1.39 10.42
CA ILE A 116 -8.92 -2.53 10.49
C ILE A 116 -7.69 -2.30 11.37
N VAL A 117 -7.25 -1.05 11.52
CA VAL A 117 -6.08 -0.72 12.33
C VAL A 117 -6.22 -1.10 13.81
N THR A 118 -7.45 -1.30 14.27
CA THR A 118 -7.76 -1.67 15.66
C THR A 118 -7.77 -3.17 15.90
N VAL A 119 -7.52 -4.00 14.89
CA VAL A 119 -7.45 -5.46 15.06
C VAL A 119 -6.13 -5.83 15.74
N PRO A 120 -6.16 -6.42 16.94
CA PRO A 120 -4.94 -6.76 17.64
C PRO A 120 -4.19 -7.90 16.95
N GLN A 121 -2.87 -7.90 17.06
CA GLN A 121 -2.00 -8.99 16.57
C GLN A 121 -2.10 -9.26 15.05
N ALA A 122 -2.64 -8.33 14.31
CA ALA A 122 -2.61 -8.33 12.85
C ALA A 122 -2.26 -6.94 12.35
N LEU A 123 -1.27 -6.85 11.50
CA LEU A 123 -0.94 -5.63 10.77
C LEU A 123 -1.61 -5.70 9.40
N ALA A 124 -2.72 -5.00 9.23
CA ALA A 124 -3.46 -5.00 7.97
C ALA A 124 -3.59 -3.58 7.41
N PHE A 125 -3.46 -3.46 6.10
CA PHE A 125 -3.58 -2.18 5.42
C PHE A 125 -4.10 -2.36 4.00
N PRO A 126 -4.96 -1.43 3.54
CA PRO A 126 -5.48 -1.45 2.20
C PRO A 126 -4.46 -0.86 1.21
N ILE A 127 -4.41 -1.45 0.04
CA ILE A 127 -3.65 -0.97 -1.11
C ILE A 127 -4.54 -0.89 -2.34
N SER A 128 -4.24 0.05 -3.23
CA SER A 128 -4.91 0.13 -4.53
C SER A 128 -4.24 -0.82 -5.52
N PRO A 129 -5.00 -1.68 -6.23
CA PRO A 129 -4.43 -2.49 -7.28
C PRO A 129 -3.94 -1.59 -8.42
N GLN A 130 -2.68 -1.73 -8.82
CA GLN A 130 -2.10 -0.98 -9.92
C GLN A 130 -2.38 -1.66 -11.26
N SER A 131 -2.65 -0.88 -12.32
CA SER A 131 -2.85 -1.38 -13.69
C SER A 131 -1.57 -1.96 -14.28
N ILE A 132 -0.46 -1.34 -13.98
CA ILE A 132 0.87 -1.74 -14.46
C ILE A 132 1.77 -1.89 -13.24
N ARG A 133 2.38 -3.05 -13.09
CA ARG A 133 3.44 -3.26 -12.10
C ARG A 133 4.76 -2.78 -12.68
N VAL A 134 5.24 -1.64 -12.23
CA VAL A 134 6.55 -1.10 -12.64
C VAL A 134 7.69 -1.79 -11.88
N SER A 135 7.37 -2.34 -10.72
CA SER A 135 8.34 -3.03 -9.86
C SER A 135 7.64 -4.17 -9.09
N SER A 136 8.37 -5.23 -8.80
CA SER A 136 7.91 -6.33 -7.94
C SER A 136 7.62 -5.84 -6.51
N TYR A 137 8.23 -4.74 -6.10
CA TYR A 137 8.05 -4.09 -4.81
C TYR A 137 7.37 -2.73 -5.02
N ASN A 138 6.16 -2.56 -4.48
CA ASN A 138 5.38 -1.32 -4.60
C ASN A 138 5.87 -0.19 -3.66
N LYS A 139 7.16 -0.18 -3.30
CA LYS A 139 7.73 0.85 -2.42
C LYS A 139 8.47 1.89 -3.24
N PRO A 140 8.18 3.20 -3.04
CA PRO A 140 8.80 4.27 -3.82
C PRO A 140 10.30 4.43 -3.54
N VAL A 141 10.75 3.99 -2.37
CA VAL A 141 12.17 4.00 -2.00
C VAL A 141 12.59 2.58 -1.66
N GLN A 142 13.62 2.09 -2.33
CA GLN A 142 14.21 0.78 -2.12
C GLN A 142 15.71 0.95 -2.02
N MET A 143 16.31 0.27 -1.06
CA MET A 143 17.75 0.27 -0.83
C MET A 143 18.21 -1.17 -0.63
N VAL A 144 19.26 -1.55 -1.32
CA VAL A 144 19.91 -2.85 -1.15
C VAL A 144 21.20 -2.64 -0.37
N ILE A 145 21.37 -3.42 0.68
CA ILE A 145 22.55 -3.39 1.55
C ILE A 145 23.30 -4.71 1.32
N TYR A 146 24.58 -4.59 1.08
CA TYR A 146 25.50 -5.72 0.93
C TYR A 146 26.42 -5.78 2.13
N GLY A 147 26.77 -6.98 2.56
CA GLY A 147 27.74 -7.26 3.60
C GLY A 147 28.31 -8.68 3.43
N ASP A 148 29.49 -8.90 3.98
CA ASP A 148 30.21 -10.18 3.83
C ASP A 148 29.71 -11.24 4.84
N THR A 149 29.10 -10.81 5.93
CA THR A 149 28.58 -11.71 6.98
C THR A 149 27.16 -11.31 7.40
N TYR A 150 26.41 -12.26 7.94
CA TYR A 150 25.06 -12.00 8.46
C TYR A 150 25.05 -11.08 9.68
N GLU A 151 26.09 -11.16 10.51
CA GLU A 151 26.27 -10.30 11.68
C GLU A 151 26.47 -8.85 11.27
N GLU A 152 27.32 -8.60 10.29
CA GLU A 152 27.56 -7.29 9.72
C GLU A 152 26.28 -6.71 9.10
N LEU A 153 25.56 -7.52 8.30
CA LEU A 153 24.28 -7.10 7.71
C LEU A 153 23.27 -6.69 8.78
N LYS A 154 23.20 -7.43 9.90
CA LYS A 154 22.30 -7.13 11.01
C LYS A 154 22.65 -5.80 11.69
N GLU A 155 23.94 -5.54 11.92
CA GLU A 155 24.39 -4.27 12.51
C GLU A 155 24.08 -3.09 11.59
N ILE A 156 24.41 -3.20 10.30
CA ILE A 156 24.11 -2.19 9.30
C ILE A 156 22.61 -1.96 9.19
N GLN A 157 21.82 -3.02 9.11
CA GLN A 157 20.35 -2.94 9.07
C GLN A 157 19.80 -2.17 10.26
N THR A 158 20.22 -2.53 11.47
CA THR A 158 19.75 -1.90 12.71
C THR A 158 20.07 -0.41 12.72
N SER A 159 21.29 -0.06 12.35
CA SER A 159 21.75 1.34 12.26
C SER A 159 20.92 2.13 11.22
N VAL A 160 20.77 1.59 10.02
CA VAL A 160 20.05 2.23 8.92
C VAL A 160 18.56 2.40 9.26
N ILE A 161 17.89 1.37 9.77
CA ILE A 161 16.49 1.46 10.19
C ILE A 161 16.34 2.51 11.31
N GLY A 162 17.28 2.56 12.25
CA GLY A 162 17.28 3.55 13.31
C GLY A 162 17.39 5.00 12.80
N MET A 163 18.21 5.23 11.78
CA MET A 163 18.32 6.53 11.12
C MET A 163 17.05 6.89 10.32
N LEU A 164 16.54 5.94 9.55
CA LEU A 164 15.36 6.16 8.71
C LEU A 164 14.10 6.45 9.54
N ARG A 165 13.93 5.79 10.69
CA ARG A 165 12.78 6.03 11.62
C ARG A 165 12.72 7.45 12.16
N ARG A 166 13.83 8.17 12.18
CA ARG A 166 13.87 9.58 12.59
C ARG A 166 13.33 10.52 11.52
N ASN A 167 13.22 10.06 10.29
CA ASN A 167 12.71 10.88 9.20
C ASN A 167 11.17 10.80 9.15
N ARG A 168 10.50 11.90 9.47
CA ARG A 168 9.03 12.00 9.50
C ARG A 168 8.35 11.82 8.13
N ASN A 169 9.09 11.91 7.05
CA ASN A 169 8.57 11.71 5.69
C ASN A 169 8.50 10.24 5.29
N LEU A 170 9.06 9.33 6.10
CA LEU A 170 9.03 7.90 5.90
C LEU A 170 8.06 7.28 6.90
N SER A 171 6.96 6.74 6.39
CA SER A 171 5.90 6.19 7.25
C SER A 171 6.05 4.70 7.52
N ARG A 172 6.70 3.96 6.63
CA ARG A 172 6.80 2.50 6.71
C ARG A 172 8.18 2.03 6.23
N ILE A 173 8.95 1.50 7.15
CA ILE A 173 10.28 0.96 6.88
C ILE A 173 10.22 -0.52 7.13
N GLU A 174 10.54 -1.31 6.12
CA GLU A 174 10.58 -2.77 6.18
C GLU A 174 11.92 -3.26 5.68
N SER A 175 12.36 -4.39 6.19
CA SER A 175 13.54 -5.11 5.74
C SER A 175 13.16 -6.55 5.42
N ASP A 176 13.78 -7.09 4.38
CA ASP A 176 13.60 -8.49 4.00
C ASP A 176 14.45 -9.44 4.88
N TYR A 177 15.42 -8.89 5.61
CA TYR A 177 16.23 -9.67 6.56
C TYR A 177 15.53 -9.71 7.93
N SER A 178 15.16 -10.90 8.36
CA SER A 178 14.55 -11.15 9.66
C SER A 178 15.30 -12.24 10.40
N THR A 179 15.60 -12.01 11.68
CA THR A 179 16.28 -12.96 12.58
C THR A 179 15.34 -13.64 13.56
N ASN A 180 14.03 -13.35 13.49
CA ASN A 180 13.06 -13.74 14.51
C ASN A 180 12.32 -15.05 14.20
N LYS A 181 12.77 -15.83 13.23
CA LYS A 181 12.16 -17.13 12.96
C LYS A 181 12.63 -18.13 14.04
N PRO A 182 11.78 -18.55 14.97
CA PRO A 182 12.17 -19.56 15.94
C PRO A 182 12.38 -20.90 15.22
N GLU A 183 13.62 -21.36 15.15
CA GLU A 183 13.96 -22.70 14.67
C GLU A 183 14.22 -23.60 15.86
N VAL A 184 13.49 -24.70 15.93
CA VAL A 184 13.82 -25.83 16.83
C VAL A 184 14.80 -26.73 16.10
N LYS A 185 16.09 -26.70 16.44
CA LYS A 185 17.04 -27.72 16.02
C LYS A 185 16.82 -28.93 16.91
N ILE A 186 16.35 -30.03 16.33
CA ILE A 186 16.23 -31.35 16.96
C ILE A 186 17.55 -32.08 16.78
#